data_7b2154d97729bfaba4887ed10a18a5c0
#
_entry.id   7b2154d97729bfaba4887ed10a18a5c0
#
_cell.length_a   1.000
_cell.length_b   1.000
_cell.length_c   1.000
_cell.angle_alpha   90.00
_cell.angle_beta   90.00
_cell.angle_gamma   90.00
#
_symmetry.space_group_name_H-M   'P 1'
#
loop_
_entity.id
_entity.type
_entity.pdbx_description
1 polymer ?
#
loop_
_entity_poly.entity_id
_entity_poly.type
_entity_poly.pdbx_seq_one_letter_code
_entity_poly.pdbx_strand_id
1 'polypeptide(L)'
;RSPFENHVSLEMSLAERFGMEKILVAYTENTGPREEFNSVCSMGASYLNSILTNRSVLAVSKGKTVAATIGALKPSKTLPDMRFVQLAGSMESINPDIDEMFILQRVAALYGCDCKRLLVPYLLDDEESKALICRHSATREVLRCRKDVNTFISGVDTMLYWAERMDEKDVHPLMNQGAVGCMWGYFFDINGNIIDTPLYNRMIIPDRSIFQSAQTRICIASDRFKAKAILGALRGGMCNVLITNSKIASQILNLDAV
;
A
#
# COMPACT_ATOMS: atom_id res chain seq x y z
N ARG A 1 -22.83 21.72 -12.53
CA ARG A 1 -21.72 20.96 -13.12
C ARG A 1 -22.15 19.50 -13.20
N SER A 2 -21.86 18.85 -14.32
CA SER A 2 -22.13 17.41 -14.48
C SER A 2 -21.31 16.60 -13.44
N PRO A 3 -21.82 15.46 -12.94
CA PRO A 3 -21.03 14.57 -12.09
C PRO A 3 -19.68 14.20 -12.69
N PHE A 4 -19.59 14.06 -14.01
CA PHE A 4 -18.35 13.81 -14.75
C PHE A 4 -17.34 14.95 -14.66
N GLU A 5 -17.77 16.21 -14.70
CA GLU A 5 -16.92 17.39 -14.58
C GLU A 5 -16.31 17.52 -13.18
N ASN A 6 -17.05 17.09 -12.14
CA ASN A 6 -16.55 17.08 -10.76
C ASN A 6 -15.43 16.08 -10.55
N HIS A 7 -15.45 14.94 -11.21
CA HIS A 7 -14.41 13.92 -11.13
C HIS A 7 -13.09 14.37 -11.70
N VAL A 8 -13.12 14.77 -12.97
CA VAL A 8 -11.93 15.26 -13.67
C VAL A 8 -11.33 16.44 -12.91
N SER A 9 -12.17 17.31 -12.34
CA SER A 9 -11.73 18.42 -11.51
C SER A 9 -11.01 17.95 -10.22
N LEU A 10 -11.50 16.91 -9.54
CA LEU A 10 -10.86 16.36 -8.33
C LEU A 10 -9.51 15.71 -8.67
N GLU A 11 -9.48 14.90 -9.73
CA GLU A 11 -8.26 14.24 -10.20
C GLU A 11 -7.18 15.28 -10.56
N MET A 12 -7.56 16.30 -11.34
CA MET A 12 -6.65 17.38 -11.73
C MET A 12 -6.16 18.18 -10.53
N SER A 13 -7.05 18.57 -9.63
CA SER A 13 -6.69 19.36 -8.44
C SER A 13 -5.71 18.61 -7.52
N LEU A 14 -5.96 17.31 -7.29
CA LEU A 14 -5.04 16.48 -6.50
C LEU A 14 -3.71 16.25 -7.21
N ALA A 15 -3.73 15.98 -8.52
CA ALA A 15 -2.53 15.74 -9.30
C ALA A 15 -1.61 16.97 -9.31
N GLU A 16 -2.17 18.15 -9.53
CA GLU A 16 -1.44 19.43 -9.51
C GLU A 16 -0.91 19.75 -8.11
N ARG A 17 -1.76 19.58 -7.09
CA ARG A 17 -1.43 19.94 -5.70
C ARG A 17 -0.30 19.11 -5.12
N PHE A 18 -0.26 17.81 -5.41
CA PHE A 18 0.71 16.87 -4.85
C PHE A 18 1.75 16.35 -5.84
N GLY A 19 1.79 16.87 -7.06
CA GLY A 19 2.73 16.42 -8.10
C GLY A 19 2.56 14.94 -8.46
N MET A 20 1.31 14.45 -8.48
CA MET A 20 1.02 13.04 -8.71
C MET A 20 1.05 12.70 -10.20
N GLU A 21 1.65 11.57 -10.53
CA GLU A 21 1.70 11.06 -11.90
C GLU A 21 0.31 10.63 -12.41
N LYS A 22 -0.48 10.00 -11.52
CA LYS A 22 -1.83 9.53 -11.83
C LYS A 22 -2.74 9.59 -10.60
N ILE A 23 -3.93 10.15 -10.80
CA ILE A 23 -5.04 10.07 -9.83
C ILE A 23 -6.22 9.39 -10.53
N LEU A 24 -6.84 8.45 -9.85
CA LEU A 24 -8.06 7.79 -10.28
C LEU A 24 -9.09 7.89 -9.16
N VAL A 25 -10.21 8.55 -9.46
CA VAL A 25 -11.27 8.81 -8.49
C VAL A 25 -12.54 8.09 -8.91
N ALA A 26 -12.98 7.08 -8.16
CA ALA A 26 -14.26 6.42 -8.38
C ALA A 26 -15.42 7.36 -7.97
N TYR A 27 -16.42 7.51 -8.86
CA TYR A 27 -17.61 8.30 -8.56
C TYR A 27 -18.56 7.53 -7.65
N THR A 28 -18.87 8.10 -6.51
CA THR A 28 -19.61 7.39 -5.47
C THR A 28 -20.60 8.29 -4.72
N GLU A 29 -21.06 9.41 -5.33
CA GLU A 29 -21.90 10.38 -4.61
C GLU A 29 -23.24 9.80 -4.14
N ASN A 30 -23.85 8.92 -4.92
CA ASN A 30 -25.15 8.32 -4.63
C ASN A 30 -25.09 6.82 -4.35
N THR A 31 -23.91 6.30 -3.99
CA THR A 31 -23.71 4.87 -3.73
C THR A 31 -23.50 4.58 -2.25
N GLY A 32 -23.86 3.37 -1.84
CA GLY A 32 -23.59 2.88 -0.49
C GLY A 32 -22.12 2.48 -0.28
N PRO A 33 -21.68 2.31 0.99
CA PRO A 33 -20.28 2.03 1.30
C PRO A 33 -19.70 0.78 0.59
N ARG A 34 -20.54 -0.23 0.35
CA ARG A 34 -20.13 -1.46 -0.35
C ARG A 34 -19.86 -1.22 -1.84
N GLU A 35 -20.70 -0.41 -2.47
CA GLU A 35 -20.53 -0.06 -3.89
C GLU A 35 -19.33 0.87 -4.08
N GLU A 36 -19.13 1.83 -3.17
CA GLU A 36 -17.94 2.68 -3.13
C GLU A 36 -16.67 1.83 -3.08
N PHE A 37 -16.62 0.88 -2.15
CA PHE A 37 -15.50 -0.04 -1.99
C PHE A 37 -15.26 -0.86 -3.27
N ASN A 38 -16.30 -1.48 -3.83
CA ASN A 38 -16.20 -2.30 -5.04
C ASN A 38 -15.76 -1.48 -6.25
N SER A 39 -16.22 -0.24 -6.38
CA SER A 39 -15.84 0.66 -7.47
C SER A 39 -14.36 1.01 -7.44
N VAL A 40 -13.83 1.35 -6.26
CA VAL A 40 -12.40 1.62 -6.05
C VAL A 40 -11.56 0.38 -6.37
N CYS A 41 -11.97 -0.79 -5.86
CA CYS A 41 -11.24 -2.05 -6.09
C CYS A 41 -11.25 -2.45 -7.58
N SER A 42 -12.38 -2.32 -8.27
CA SER A 42 -12.49 -2.62 -9.70
C SER A 42 -11.65 -1.68 -10.56
N MET A 43 -11.62 -0.39 -10.20
CA MET A 43 -10.77 0.61 -10.86
C MET A 43 -9.29 0.28 -10.64
N GLY A 44 -8.89 -0.08 -9.42
CA GLY A 44 -7.54 -0.53 -9.10
C GLY A 44 -7.13 -1.77 -9.89
N ALA A 45 -8.01 -2.76 -10.01
CA ALA A 45 -7.78 -3.96 -10.80
C ALA A 45 -7.62 -3.65 -12.30
N SER A 46 -8.46 -2.78 -12.84
CA SER A 46 -8.37 -2.34 -14.23
C SER A 46 -7.05 -1.61 -14.52
N TYR A 47 -6.65 -0.73 -13.60
CA TYR A 47 -5.37 -0.01 -13.72
C TYR A 47 -4.18 -0.98 -13.66
N LEU A 48 -4.14 -1.90 -12.69
CA LEU A 48 -3.08 -2.91 -12.60
C LEU A 48 -3.00 -3.76 -13.90
N ASN A 49 -4.13 -4.24 -14.40
CA ASN A 49 -4.16 -5.00 -15.65
C ASN A 49 -3.60 -4.21 -16.84
N SER A 50 -3.77 -2.89 -16.87
CA SER A 50 -3.27 -2.03 -17.95
C SER A 50 -1.76 -1.84 -17.93
N ILE A 51 -1.14 -1.79 -16.74
CA ILE A 51 0.28 -1.47 -16.58
C ILE A 51 1.19 -2.71 -16.44
N LEU A 52 0.66 -3.84 -15.96
CA LEU A 52 1.46 -5.04 -15.74
C LEU A 52 1.91 -5.68 -17.06
N THR A 53 3.18 -6.05 -17.08
CA THR A 53 3.88 -6.68 -18.23
C THR A 53 4.79 -7.82 -17.73
N ASN A 54 5.38 -8.58 -18.64
CA ASN A 54 6.39 -9.59 -18.29
C ASN A 54 7.63 -9.00 -17.58
N ARG A 55 7.89 -7.70 -17.73
CA ARG A 55 9.00 -7.01 -17.04
C ARG A 55 8.63 -6.50 -15.66
N SER A 56 7.37 -6.64 -15.25
CA SER A 56 6.92 -6.16 -13.95
C SER A 56 7.46 -7.05 -12.83
N VAL A 57 7.98 -6.40 -11.80
CA VAL A 57 8.28 -7.01 -10.50
C VAL A 57 7.32 -6.35 -9.51
N LEU A 58 6.21 -7.03 -9.26
CA LEU A 58 5.10 -6.53 -8.45
C LEU A 58 5.31 -6.84 -6.98
N ALA A 59 5.03 -5.87 -6.13
CA ALA A 59 4.86 -6.08 -4.70
C ALA A 59 3.52 -5.54 -4.23
N VAL A 60 2.90 -6.21 -3.27
CA VAL A 60 1.65 -5.77 -2.65
C VAL A 60 1.79 -5.75 -1.14
N SER A 61 1.05 -4.84 -0.49
CA SER A 61 0.84 -4.93 0.94
C SER A 61 -0.36 -5.82 1.26
N LYS A 62 -0.44 -6.33 2.48
CA LYS A 62 -1.68 -6.89 2.98
C LYS A 62 -2.76 -5.81 3.14
N GLY A 63 -3.99 -6.21 3.25
CA GLY A 63 -5.11 -5.33 3.58
C GLY A 63 -6.35 -5.58 2.72
N LYS A 64 -7.51 -5.28 3.29
CA LYS A 64 -8.82 -5.54 2.70
C LYS A 64 -9.00 -4.96 1.29
N THR A 65 -8.61 -3.70 1.09
CA THR A 65 -8.77 -3.03 -0.21
C THR A 65 -7.84 -3.62 -1.26
N VAL A 66 -6.58 -3.92 -0.88
CA VAL A 66 -5.61 -4.56 -1.78
C VAL A 66 -6.06 -5.96 -2.15
N ALA A 67 -6.46 -6.79 -1.18
CA ALA A 67 -6.96 -8.14 -1.42
C ALA A 67 -8.20 -8.15 -2.35
N ALA A 68 -9.15 -7.24 -2.12
CA ALA A 68 -10.33 -7.11 -2.98
C ALA A 68 -9.97 -6.62 -4.39
N THR A 69 -8.98 -5.74 -4.52
CA THR A 69 -8.46 -5.28 -5.82
C THR A 69 -7.84 -6.45 -6.59
N ILE A 70 -6.99 -7.24 -5.94
CA ILE A 70 -6.42 -8.46 -6.52
C ILE A 70 -7.54 -9.48 -6.84
N GLY A 71 -8.54 -9.57 -5.98
CA GLY A 71 -9.74 -10.39 -6.21
C GLY A 71 -10.54 -10.00 -7.44
N ALA A 72 -10.55 -8.73 -7.79
CA ALA A 72 -11.24 -8.17 -8.96
C ALA A 72 -10.45 -8.25 -10.26
N LEU A 73 -9.17 -8.68 -10.22
CA LEU A 73 -8.34 -8.84 -11.41
C LEU A 73 -8.95 -9.87 -12.38
N LYS A 74 -9.04 -9.49 -13.64
CA LYS A 74 -9.47 -10.34 -14.77
C LYS A 74 -8.47 -10.17 -15.92
N PRO A 75 -7.27 -10.75 -15.80
CA PRO A 75 -6.27 -10.59 -16.86
C PRO A 75 -6.72 -11.28 -18.13
N SER A 76 -6.50 -10.60 -19.27
CA SER A 76 -6.72 -11.15 -20.61
C SER A 76 -5.47 -11.83 -21.17
N LYS A 77 -4.37 -11.81 -20.43
CA LYS A 77 -3.05 -12.33 -20.83
C LYS A 77 -2.35 -12.99 -19.65
N THR A 78 -1.54 -13.99 -19.92
CA THR A 78 -0.55 -14.53 -18.97
C THR A 78 0.72 -13.68 -19.01
N LEU A 79 1.43 -13.63 -17.90
CA LEU A 79 2.69 -12.89 -17.74
C LEU A 79 3.73 -13.80 -17.07
N PRO A 80 4.19 -14.86 -17.72
CA PRO A 80 5.03 -15.89 -17.08
C PRO A 80 6.39 -15.38 -16.60
N ASP A 81 6.91 -14.32 -17.21
CA ASP A 81 8.19 -13.71 -16.81
C ASP A 81 8.01 -12.60 -15.76
N MET A 82 6.78 -12.22 -15.43
CA MET A 82 6.50 -11.32 -14.31
C MET A 82 6.92 -11.98 -13.00
N ARG A 83 7.42 -11.20 -12.06
CA ARG A 83 7.74 -11.69 -10.72
C ARG A 83 6.88 -10.99 -9.68
N PHE A 84 6.52 -11.73 -8.68
CA PHE A 84 5.83 -11.20 -7.50
C PHE A 84 6.73 -11.38 -6.27
N VAL A 85 6.96 -10.31 -5.51
CA VAL A 85 7.89 -10.30 -4.38
C VAL A 85 7.20 -9.78 -3.12
N GLN A 86 7.23 -10.57 -2.06
CA GLN A 86 6.80 -10.13 -0.73
C GLN A 86 7.86 -9.20 -0.12
N LEU A 87 7.45 -8.01 0.31
CA LEU A 87 8.39 -6.99 0.79
C LEU A 87 8.60 -6.99 2.29
N ALA A 88 7.56 -7.27 3.05
CA ALA A 88 7.60 -7.25 4.51
C ALA A 88 7.41 -8.65 5.08
N GLY A 89 7.84 -8.86 6.31
CA GLY A 89 7.48 -10.05 7.05
C GLY A 89 5.97 -10.15 7.25
N SER A 90 5.48 -11.34 7.56
CA SER A 90 4.05 -11.61 7.75
C SER A 90 3.61 -11.23 9.16
N MET A 91 2.43 -10.64 9.28
CA MET A 91 1.71 -10.49 10.55
C MET A 91 0.54 -11.45 10.55
N GLU A 92 0.20 -11.98 11.72
CA GLU A 92 -1.01 -12.76 11.88
C GLU A 92 -2.23 -11.97 11.38
N SER A 93 -3.06 -12.62 10.60
CA SER A 93 -4.34 -12.09 10.13
C SER A 93 -5.45 -13.02 10.60
N ILE A 94 -6.46 -12.44 11.28
CA ILE A 94 -7.68 -13.17 11.67
C ILE A 94 -8.48 -13.59 10.43
N ASN A 95 -8.35 -12.82 9.35
CA ASN A 95 -9.04 -13.12 8.09
C ASN A 95 -8.03 -13.60 7.04
N PRO A 96 -8.07 -14.89 6.65
CA PRO A 96 -7.17 -15.45 5.64
C PRO A 96 -7.26 -14.76 4.27
N ASP A 97 -8.44 -14.25 3.89
CA ASP A 97 -8.67 -13.63 2.59
C ASP A 97 -7.87 -12.34 2.36
N ILE A 98 -7.40 -11.71 3.43
CA ILE A 98 -6.57 -10.50 3.37
C ILE A 98 -5.09 -10.78 3.67
N ASP A 99 -4.75 -12.06 3.89
CA ASP A 99 -3.37 -12.49 4.13
C ASP A 99 -2.52 -12.33 2.87
N GLU A 100 -1.28 -11.90 3.05
CA GLU A 100 -0.33 -11.74 1.94
C GLU A 100 -0.10 -13.05 1.17
N MET A 101 -0.12 -14.18 1.86
CA MET A 101 0.06 -15.50 1.22
C MET A 101 -1.06 -15.82 0.25
N PHE A 102 -2.31 -15.54 0.63
CA PHE A 102 -3.46 -15.74 -0.25
C PHE A 102 -3.39 -14.82 -1.47
N ILE A 103 -3.05 -13.53 -1.25
CA ILE A 103 -2.85 -12.54 -2.33
C ILE A 103 -1.76 -13.01 -3.31
N LEU A 104 -0.63 -13.48 -2.77
CA LEU A 104 0.49 -14.01 -3.55
C LEU A 104 0.10 -15.18 -4.45
N GLN A 105 -0.56 -16.17 -3.87
CA GLN A 105 -1.01 -17.37 -4.60
C GLN A 105 -1.99 -17.01 -5.71
N ARG A 106 -2.90 -16.05 -5.43
CA ARG A 106 -3.89 -15.61 -6.42
C ARG A 106 -3.24 -14.89 -7.60
N VAL A 107 -2.29 -13.98 -7.37
CA VAL A 107 -1.57 -13.29 -8.45
C VAL A 107 -0.77 -14.29 -9.29
N ALA A 108 -0.05 -15.21 -8.63
CA ALA A 108 0.71 -16.25 -9.33
C ALA A 108 -0.19 -17.12 -10.21
N ALA A 109 -1.34 -17.54 -9.70
CA ALA A 109 -2.31 -18.33 -10.46
C ALA A 109 -2.94 -17.57 -11.63
N LEU A 110 -3.27 -16.27 -11.43
CA LEU A 110 -3.92 -15.43 -12.45
C LEU A 110 -3.01 -15.11 -13.63
N TYR A 111 -1.73 -14.86 -13.39
CA TYR A 111 -0.77 -14.45 -14.42
C TYR A 111 0.19 -15.56 -14.86
N GLY A 112 0.25 -16.68 -14.14
CA GLY A 112 1.20 -17.77 -14.39
C GLY A 112 2.64 -17.38 -14.05
N CYS A 113 2.85 -16.50 -13.09
CA CYS A 113 4.14 -15.90 -12.77
C CYS A 113 4.81 -16.49 -11.52
N ASP A 114 6.12 -16.27 -11.38
CA ASP A 114 6.89 -16.68 -10.19
C ASP A 114 6.59 -15.77 -8.98
N CYS A 115 6.68 -16.37 -7.79
CA CYS A 115 6.35 -15.72 -6.53
C CYS A 115 7.45 -15.95 -5.49
N LYS A 116 8.09 -14.89 -5.03
CA LYS A 116 9.10 -14.92 -3.96
C LYS A 116 8.48 -14.55 -2.62
N ARG A 117 8.32 -15.55 -1.76
CA ARG A 117 7.68 -15.45 -0.45
C ARG A 117 8.69 -15.21 0.66
N LEU A 118 8.35 -14.34 1.60
CA LEU A 118 9.15 -14.02 2.77
C LEU A 118 8.49 -14.63 4.03
N LEU A 119 8.87 -15.86 4.34
CA LEU A 119 8.29 -16.64 5.44
C LEU A 119 8.95 -16.30 6.79
N VAL A 120 8.82 -15.06 7.22
CA VAL A 120 9.39 -14.55 8.48
C VAL A 120 8.39 -13.61 9.15
N PRO A 121 8.42 -13.44 10.49
CA PRO A 121 7.58 -12.47 11.18
C PRO A 121 7.86 -11.03 10.73
N TYR A 122 6.82 -10.19 10.77
CA TYR A 122 6.93 -8.76 10.48
C TYR A 122 7.70 -8.01 11.58
N LEU A 123 7.42 -8.33 12.83
CA LEU A 123 8.03 -7.74 14.01
C LEU A 123 8.69 -8.84 14.83
N LEU A 124 9.96 -8.64 15.19
CA LEU A 124 10.77 -9.53 16.02
C LEU A 124 10.85 -8.95 17.44
N ASP A 125 11.25 -9.80 18.40
CA ASP A 125 11.40 -9.40 19.81
C ASP A 125 12.56 -8.41 19.97
N ASP A 126 13.65 -8.59 19.20
CA ASP A 126 14.86 -7.76 19.27
C ASP A 126 15.58 -7.68 17.93
N GLU A 127 16.60 -6.83 17.89
CA GLU A 127 17.44 -6.58 16.71
C GLU A 127 18.33 -7.79 16.35
N GLU A 128 18.78 -8.56 17.34
CA GLU A 128 19.61 -9.74 17.12
C GLU A 128 18.82 -10.83 16.39
N SER A 129 17.61 -11.11 16.83
CA SER A 129 16.68 -12.04 16.18
C SER A 129 16.41 -11.63 14.72
N LYS A 130 16.20 -10.35 14.47
CA LYS A 130 16.07 -9.83 13.09
C LYS A 130 17.34 -10.09 12.27
N ALA A 131 18.50 -9.79 12.83
CA ALA A 131 19.77 -9.98 12.14
C ALA A 131 20.04 -11.46 11.81
N LEU A 132 19.70 -12.38 12.71
CA LEU A 132 19.81 -13.83 12.49
C LEU A 132 18.89 -14.29 11.36
N ILE A 133 17.62 -13.93 11.40
CA ILE A 133 16.63 -14.29 10.39
C ILE A 133 17.02 -13.73 9.01
N CYS A 134 17.47 -12.49 8.93
CA CYS A 134 17.89 -11.87 7.68
C CYS A 134 19.16 -12.51 7.07
N ARG A 135 20.00 -13.14 7.88
CA ARG A 135 21.19 -13.89 7.42
C ARG A 135 20.89 -15.29 6.90
N HIS A 136 19.73 -15.85 7.24
CA HIS A 136 19.33 -17.16 6.74
C HIS A 136 19.25 -17.17 5.21
N SER A 137 19.76 -18.21 4.54
CA SER A 137 19.93 -18.25 3.08
C SER A 137 18.64 -17.99 2.30
N ALA A 138 17.55 -18.66 2.67
CA ALA A 138 16.26 -18.51 2.01
C ALA A 138 15.69 -17.08 2.19
N THR A 139 15.78 -16.52 3.40
CA THR A 139 15.35 -15.14 3.67
C THR A 139 16.17 -14.14 2.85
N ARG A 140 17.49 -14.29 2.86
CA ARG A 140 18.41 -13.41 2.14
C ARG A 140 18.19 -13.42 0.63
N GLU A 141 17.80 -14.56 0.04
CA GLU A 141 17.42 -14.64 -1.38
C GLU A 141 16.23 -13.70 -1.69
N VAL A 142 15.15 -13.78 -0.91
CA VAL A 142 13.97 -12.92 -1.12
C VAL A 142 14.29 -11.46 -0.86
N LEU A 143 15.07 -11.16 0.19
CA LEU A 143 15.50 -9.79 0.49
C LEU A 143 16.29 -9.15 -0.66
N ARG A 144 17.08 -9.93 -1.40
CA ARG A 144 17.77 -9.45 -2.61
C ARG A 144 16.83 -9.13 -3.74
N CYS A 145 15.81 -9.97 -3.97
CA CYS A 145 14.81 -9.76 -5.02
C CYS A 145 13.98 -8.48 -4.84
N ARG A 146 13.89 -7.93 -3.62
CA ARG A 146 13.18 -6.68 -3.34
C ARG A 146 13.73 -5.49 -4.12
N LYS A 147 15.02 -5.47 -4.44
CA LYS A 147 15.69 -4.38 -5.16
C LYS A 147 15.20 -4.24 -6.61
N ASP A 148 14.62 -5.30 -7.15
CA ASP A 148 14.13 -5.33 -8.52
C ASP A 148 12.67 -4.83 -8.63
N VAL A 149 11.99 -4.60 -7.49
CA VAL A 149 10.59 -4.20 -7.48
C VAL A 149 10.40 -2.85 -8.14
N ASN A 150 9.57 -2.81 -9.18
CA ASN A 150 9.29 -1.63 -9.97
C ASN A 150 7.83 -1.17 -9.88
N THR A 151 6.96 -2.02 -9.33
CA THR A 151 5.53 -1.72 -9.18
C THR A 151 5.05 -2.12 -7.79
N PHE A 152 4.48 -1.16 -7.07
CA PHE A 152 3.90 -1.37 -5.75
C PHE A 152 2.40 -1.08 -5.76
N ILE A 153 1.63 -1.86 -5.01
CA ILE A 153 0.29 -1.48 -4.60
C ILE A 153 0.10 -1.69 -3.10
N SER A 154 -0.35 -0.65 -2.42
CA SER A 154 -0.56 -0.65 -0.97
C SER A 154 -1.80 0.13 -0.59
N GLY A 155 -2.41 -0.27 0.52
CA GLY A 155 -3.22 0.64 1.32
C GLY A 155 -2.33 1.57 2.15
N VAL A 156 -2.97 2.46 2.88
CA VAL A 156 -2.36 3.22 3.97
C VAL A 156 -3.08 2.82 5.26
N ASP A 157 -2.34 2.59 6.33
CA ASP A 157 -2.90 2.28 7.64
C ASP A 157 -2.96 3.53 8.51
N THR A 158 -3.96 3.61 9.37
CA THR A 158 -4.08 4.66 10.39
C THR A 158 -3.38 4.25 11.69
N MET A 159 -3.11 5.19 12.57
CA MET A 159 -2.55 4.86 13.89
C MET A 159 -3.51 4.05 14.77
N LEU A 160 -4.83 4.17 14.55
CA LEU A 160 -5.82 3.34 15.23
C LEU A 160 -5.62 1.85 14.90
N TYR A 161 -5.36 1.51 13.63
CA TYR A 161 -5.06 0.14 13.21
C TYR A 161 -3.86 -0.45 13.96
N TRP A 162 -2.82 0.35 14.15
CA TRP A 162 -1.60 -0.08 14.83
C TRP A 162 -1.77 -0.13 16.36
N ALA A 163 -2.54 0.79 16.94
CA ALA A 163 -2.85 0.78 18.36
C ALA A 163 -3.61 -0.49 18.83
N GLU A 164 -4.35 -1.12 17.93
CA GLU A 164 -5.04 -2.39 18.20
C GLU A 164 -4.14 -3.63 18.07
N ARG A 165 -2.93 -3.51 17.52
CA ARG A 165 -2.08 -4.65 17.09
C ARG A 165 -0.68 -4.65 17.61
N MET A 166 -0.25 -3.57 18.22
CA MET A 166 1.08 -3.42 18.79
C MET A 166 0.99 -3.03 20.26
N ASP A 167 2.05 -3.34 20.99
CA ASP A 167 2.17 -2.93 22.39
C ASP A 167 2.12 -1.41 22.53
N GLU A 168 1.49 -0.93 23.60
CA GLU A 168 1.40 0.51 23.91
C GLU A 168 2.78 1.18 23.95
N LYS A 169 3.80 0.49 24.47
CA LYS A 169 5.18 0.97 24.53
C LYS A 169 5.77 1.31 23.16
N ASP A 170 5.31 0.64 22.08
CA ASP A 170 5.76 0.83 20.71
C ASP A 170 4.90 1.88 19.99
N VAL A 171 3.59 1.96 20.26
CA VAL A 171 2.64 2.84 19.57
C VAL A 171 2.60 4.24 20.18
N HIS A 172 2.59 4.38 21.51
CA HIS A 172 2.49 5.70 22.17
C HIS A 172 3.60 6.67 21.74
N PRO A 173 4.89 6.25 21.65
CA PRO A 173 5.94 7.16 21.17
C PRO A 173 5.70 7.67 19.75
N LEU A 174 5.13 6.85 18.84
CA LEU A 174 4.79 7.25 17.48
C LEU A 174 3.67 8.27 17.49
N MET A 175 2.61 8.04 18.26
CA MET A 175 1.48 8.97 18.38
C MET A 175 1.90 10.30 18.98
N ASN A 176 2.76 10.29 20.00
CA ASN A 176 3.29 11.49 20.64
C ASN A 176 4.18 12.33 19.70
N GLN A 177 4.80 11.70 18.70
CA GLN A 177 5.54 12.37 17.62
C GLN A 177 4.64 12.82 16.46
N GLY A 178 3.31 12.67 16.59
CA GLY A 178 2.35 13.14 15.59
C GLY A 178 2.12 12.18 14.43
N ALA A 179 2.40 10.88 14.59
CA ALA A 179 2.09 9.88 13.57
C ALA A 179 0.61 9.91 13.20
N VAL A 180 0.31 9.99 11.90
CA VAL A 180 -1.05 9.91 11.36
C VAL A 180 -1.31 8.63 10.59
N GLY A 181 -0.28 7.97 10.12
CA GLY A 181 -0.41 6.76 9.33
C GLY A 181 0.89 5.99 9.16
N CYS A 182 0.74 4.84 8.51
CA CYS A 182 1.84 3.96 8.14
C CYS A 182 1.64 3.43 6.71
N MET A 183 2.70 3.41 5.93
CA MET A 183 2.72 2.81 4.61
C MET A 183 4.05 2.07 4.42
N TRP A 184 4.02 0.84 3.95
CA TRP A 184 5.20 -0.01 3.75
C TRP A 184 6.04 -0.27 5.02
N GLY A 185 5.44 -0.08 6.20
CA GLY A 185 6.11 -0.22 7.49
C GLY A 185 6.71 1.08 8.03
N TYR A 186 6.65 2.18 7.30
CA TYR A 186 7.11 3.48 7.75
C TYR A 186 5.97 4.33 8.29
N PHE A 187 6.13 4.79 9.53
CA PHE A 187 5.21 5.71 10.19
C PHE A 187 5.57 7.16 9.80
N PHE A 188 4.56 7.99 9.63
CA PHE A 188 4.75 9.37 9.18
C PHE A 188 3.73 10.32 9.80
N ASP A 189 4.13 11.59 9.90
CA ASP A 189 3.28 12.68 10.35
C ASP A 189 2.38 13.23 9.21
N ILE A 190 1.54 14.22 9.51
CA ILE A 190 0.63 14.84 8.54
C ILE A 190 1.36 15.59 7.42
N ASN A 191 2.61 15.97 7.63
CA ASN A 191 3.46 16.64 6.63
C ASN A 191 4.21 15.63 5.74
N GLY A 192 4.07 14.33 6.03
CA GLY A 192 4.75 13.26 5.31
C GLY A 192 6.18 12.98 5.77
N ASN A 193 6.61 13.57 6.88
CA ASN A 193 7.91 13.27 7.47
C ASN A 193 7.87 11.90 8.11
N ILE A 194 8.84 11.05 7.75
CA ILE A 194 8.99 9.74 8.39
C ILE A 194 9.43 9.95 9.85
N ILE A 195 8.71 9.32 10.76
CA ILE A 195 9.03 9.34 12.19
C ILE A 195 10.17 8.37 12.45
N ASP A 196 11.22 8.85 13.10
CA ASP A 196 12.32 8.00 13.55
C ASP A 196 11.90 7.20 14.80
N THR A 197 12.17 5.90 14.78
CA THR A 197 11.79 5.01 15.88
C THR A 197 12.70 3.78 15.95
N PRO A 198 13.12 3.36 17.16
CA PRO A 198 13.86 2.11 17.37
C PRO A 198 13.09 0.87 16.91
N LEU A 199 11.78 0.99 16.71
CA LEU A 199 10.94 -0.09 16.24
C LEU A 199 11.43 -0.67 14.90
N TYR A 200 11.98 0.17 14.02
CA TYR A 200 12.52 -0.27 12.72
C TYR A 200 13.67 -1.27 12.85
N ASN A 201 14.41 -1.26 13.98
CA ASN A 201 15.46 -2.23 14.23
C ASN A 201 14.92 -3.65 14.42
N ARG A 202 13.64 -3.80 14.75
CA ARG A 202 12.96 -5.09 14.97
C ARG A 202 12.01 -5.49 13.85
N MET A 203 11.67 -4.57 12.94
CA MET A 203 10.73 -4.81 11.85
C MET A 203 11.44 -5.34 10.61
N ILE A 204 10.87 -6.36 9.96
CA ILE A 204 11.31 -6.81 8.63
C ILE A 204 10.47 -6.10 7.58
N ILE A 205 10.94 -4.93 7.18
CA ILE A 205 10.36 -4.04 6.17
C ILE A 205 11.39 -3.77 5.06
N PRO A 206 10.97 -3.34 3.87
CA PRO A 206 11.89 -2.97 2.80
C PRO A 206 12.62 -1.66 3.10
N ASP A 207 13.83 -1.50 2.59
CA ASP A 207 14.57 -0.24 2.69
C ASP A 207 13.86 0.89 1.93
N ARG A 208 13.97 2.12 2.43
CA ARG A 208 13.36 3.30 1.79
C ARG A 208 13.79 3.51 0.34
N SER A 209 15.04 3.19 0.02
CA SER A 209 15.59 3.27 -1.33
C SER A 209 14.82 2.43 -2.36
N ILE A 210 14.22 1.30 -1.92
CA ILE A 210 13.40 0.44 -2.78
C ILE A 210 12.15 1.19 -3.25
N PHE A 211 11.50 1.96 -2.36
CA PHE A 211 10.34 2.78 -2.75
C PHE A 211 10.73 3.91 -3.70
N GLN A 212 11.84 4.58 -3.40
CA GLN A 212 12.30 5.71 -4.21
C GLN A 212 12.68 5.29 -5.63
N SER A 213 13.20 4.07 -5.80
CA SER A 213 13.58 3.52 -7.10
C SER A 213 12.44 2.93 -7.91
N ALA A 214 11.31 2.60 -7.26
CA ALA A 214 10.18 1.99 -7.94
C ALA A 214 9.44 2.98 -8.85
N GLN A 215 9.22 2.57 -10.09
CA GLN A 215 8.58 3.40 -11.12
C GLN A 215 7.12 3.70 -10.76
N THR A 216 6.37 2.71 -10.32
CA THR A 216 4.95 2.86 -10.00
C THR A 216 4.67 2.49 -8.54
N ARG A 217 4.18 3.45 -7.78
CA ARG A 217 3.84 3.32 -6.36
C ARG A 217 2.38 3.71 -6.16
N ILE A 218 1.51 2.70 -6.07
CA ILE A 218 0.06 2.88 -5.99
C ILE A 218 -0.38 2.89 -4.53
N CYS A 219 -1.04 3.96 -4.11
CA CYS A 219 -1.87 4.00 -2.91
C CYS A 219 -3.33 3.76 -3.30
N ILE A 220 -3.98 2.76 -2.71
CA ILE A 220 -5.40 2.48 -2.92
C ILE A 220 -6.17 2.50 -1.61
N ALA A 221 -7.23 3.29 -1.53
CA ALA A 221 -8.03 3.43 -0.32
C ALA A 221 -9.48 3.83 -0.61
N SER A 222 -10.41 3.24 0.15
CA SER A 222 -11.85 3.51 0.04
C SER A 222 -12.49 3.98 1.35
N ASP A 223 -11.78 3.93 2.49
CA ASP A 223 -12.30 4.29 3.81
C ASP A 223 -12.02 5.75 4.15
N ARG A 224 -13.05 6.52 4.50
CA ARG A 224 -12.96 7.95 4.85
C ARG A 224 -12.03 8.24 6.04
N PHE A 225 -11.92 7.31 6.98
CA PHE A 225 -11.03 7.46 8.14
C PHE A 225 -9.56 7.58 7.76
N LYS A 226 -9.21 7.21 6.53
CA LYS A 226 -7.84 7.23 6.03
C LYS A 226 -7.41 8.56 5.42
N ALA A 227 -8.30 9.54 5.27
CA ALA A 227 -7.98 10.79 4.56
C ALA A 227 -6.75 11.51 5.12
N LYS A 228 -6.59 11.62 6.45
CA LYS A 228 -5.39 12.20 7.07
C LYS A 228 -4.12 11.40 6.76
N ALA A 229 -4.20 10.08 6.85
CA ALA A 229 -3.06 9.21 6.54
C ALA A 229 -2.70 9.28 5.05
N ILE A 230 -3.70 9.36 4.15
CA ILE A 230 -3.47 9.54 2.72
C ILE A 230 -2.80 10.91 2.47
N LEU A 231 -3.29 11.98 3.09
CA LEU A 231 -2.68 13.31 2.97
C LEU A 231 -1.20 13.30 3.37
N GLY A 232 -0.86 12.71 4.51
CA GLY A 232 0.53 12.56 4.93
C GLY A 232 1.36 11.75 3.92
N ALA A 233 0.82 10.64 3.40
CA ALA A 233 1.50 9.83 2.39
C ALA A 233 1.74 10.59 1.07
N LEU A 234 0.79 11.42 0.63
CA LEU A 234 0.92 12.27 -0.55
C LEU A 234 2.00 13.34 -0.35
N ARG A 235 1.95 14.07 0.77
CA ARG A 235 2.95 15.09 1.13
C ARG A 235 4.36 14.52 1.25
N GLY A 236 4.46 13.29 1.77
CA GLY A 236 5.73 12.55 1.88
C GLY A 236 6.22 11.90 0.58
N GLY A 237 5.49 12.02 -0.53
CA GLY A 237 5.86 11.41 -1.81
C GLY A 237 5.93 9.88 -1.77
N MET A 238 5.17 9.24 -0.85
CA MET A 238 5.20 7.78 -0.68
C MET A 238 4.55 7.02 -1.83
N CYS A 239 3.68 7.67 -2.59
CA CYS A 239 3.08 7.12 -3.81
C CYS A 239 3.10 8.17 -4.93
N ASN A 240 3.05 7.71 -6.19
CA ASN A 240 2.89 8.55 -7.37
C ASN A 240 1.59 8.26 -8.13
N VAL A 241 0.84 7.25 -7.68
CA VAL A 241 -0.50 6.94 -8.15
C VAL A 241 -1.45 6.82 -6.96
N LEU A 242 -2.57 7.53 -6.99
CA LEU A 242 -3.64 7.40 -5.99
C LEU A 242 -4.91 6.86 -6.66
N ILE A 243 -5.52 5.83 -6.06
CA ILE A 243 -6.81 5.28 -6.47
C ILE A 243 -7.75 5.35 -5.27
N THR A 244 -8.81 6.15 -5.39
CA THR A 244 -9.72 6.41 -4.28
C THR A 244 -11.13 6.77 -4.76
N ASN A 245 -12.02 7.22 -3.88
CA ASN A 245 -13.36 7.70 -4.22
C ASN A 245 -13.47 9.23 -4.07
N SER A 246 -14.54 9.80 -4.64
CA SER A 246 -14.79 11.25 -4.66
C SER A 246 -14.88 11.85 -3.25
N LYS A 247 -15.41 11.11 -2.27
CA LYS A 247 -15.57 11.58 -0.90
C LYS A 247 -14.23 11.76 -0.19
N ILE A 248 -13.32 10.80 -0.36
CA ILE A 248 -11.95 10.88 0.17
C ILE A 248 -11.16 11.98 -0.56
N ALA A 249 -11.25 12.03 -1.88
CA ALA A 249 -10.58 13.04 -2.68
C ALA A 249 -10.94 14.46 -2.24
N SER A 250 -12.23 14.74 -2.05
CA SER A 250 -12.71 16.03 -1.53
C SER A 250 -12.25 16.29 -0.10
N GLN A 251 -12.24 15.26 0.75
CA GLN A 251 -11.79 15.41 2.14
C GLN A 251 -10.29 15.71 2.23
N ILE A 252 -9.46 15.11 1.38
CA ILE A 252 -8.01 15.39 1.31
C ILE A 252 -7.78 16.86 0.93
N LEU A 253 -8.46 17.37 -0.10
CA LEU A 253 -8.33 18.76 -0.52
C LEU A 253 -8.78 19.74 0.58
N ASN A 254 -9.86 19.43 1.30
CA ASN A 254 -10.33 20.24 2.42
C ASN A 254 -9.34 20.25 3.59
N LEU A 255 -8.73 19.11 3.91
CA LEU A 255 -7.72 19.00 4.97
C LEU A 255 -6.41 19.70 4.60
N ASP A 256 -6.07 19.79 3.32
CA ASP A 256 -4.86 20.43 2.85
C ASP A 256 -5.00 21.97 2.73
N ALA A 257 -6.22 22.47 2.74
CA ALA A 257 -6.51 23.91 2.71
C ALA A 257 -6.41 24.60 4.08
N VAL A 258 -6.32 23.83 5.16
CA VAL A 258 -6.20 24.27 6.57
C VAL A 258 -4.74 24.19 7.02
#